data_2f4487fa42c86d2cad686d2da22f53ad
#
_entry.id   2f4487fa42c86d2cad686d2da22f53ad
#
_cell.length_a   1.000
_cell.length_b   1.000
_cell.length_c   1.000
_cell.angle_alpha   90.00
_cell.angle_beta   90.00
_cell.angle_gamma   90.00
#
_symmetry.space_group_name_H-M   'P 1'
#
loop_
_entity.id
_entity.type
_entity.pdbx_description
1 polymer ?
#
loop_
_entity_poly.entity_id
_entity_poly.type
_entity_poly.pdbx_seq_one_letter_code
_entity_poly.pdbx_strand_id
1 'polypeptide(L)'
;MSTKTVFEAQTENVRELERVWKHSLQLINEAYRLDPSDKQRVASYHTRMLALIFASYAEASFSKLINTPHGLSHEKREQIRNVAKRNIYQGWLECLNCVVELIDNDEAYKEQVRVTISKIIENYIKEPSEIRNKIAHGQWVSALNSSNTSYMEETSNKIAALTCVDLIKYKISLTSLCSIIEDLIESPNKAHKKFYQRNIDVYFSKQDDMARWTLESKISKLKLKRTR
;
A
#
# COMPACT_ATOMS: atom_id res chain seq x y z
N MET A 1 -19.36 23.03 18.60
CA MET A 1 -18.15 22.41 18.06
C MET A 1 -18.57 21.59 16.84
N SER A 2 -17.96 21.82 15.67
CA SER A 2 -18.25 21.00 14.48
C SER A 2 -17.76 19.56 14.71
N THR A 3 -18.61 18.58 14.46
CA THR A 3 -18.22 17.17 14.60
C THR A 3 -17.31 16.81 13.44
N LYS A 4 -16.09 16.38 13.76
CA LYS A 4 -15.07 15.98 12.78
C LYS A 4 -15.56 14.78 11.95
N THR A 5 -15.48 14.88 10.64
CA THR A 5 -15.84 13.79 9.73
C THR A 5 -14.81 12.66 9.74
N VAL A 6 -15.22 11.44 9.31
CA VAL A 6 -14.29 10.31 9.16
C VAL A 6 -13.19 10.63 8.14
N PHE A 7 -13.53 11.34 7.07
CA PHE A 7 -12.55 11.76 6.06
C PHE A 7 -11.47 12.68 6.64
N GLU A 8 -11.87 13.68 7.44
CA GLU A 8 -10.94 14.60 8.10
C GLU A 8 -10.04 13.86 9.10
N ALA A 9 -10.63 12.98 9.93
CA ALA A 9 -9.88 12.17 10.89
C ALA A 9 -8.86 11.27 10.19
N GLN A 10 -9.25 10.59 9.12
CA GLN A 10 -8.34 9.72 8.36
C GLN A 10 -7.29 10.52 7.57
N THR A 11 -7.62 11.73 7.14
CA THR A 11 -6.63 12.63 6.51
C THR A 11 -5.49 12.98 7.49
N GLU A 12 -5.81 13.23 8.77
CA GLU A 12 -4.80 13.47 9.80
C GLU A 12 -4.00 12.20 10.11
N ASN A 13 -4.67 11.04 10.23
CA ASN A 13 -3.99 9.76 10.44
C ASN A 13 -2.99 9.45 9.31
N VAL A 14 -3.39 9.63 8.06
CA VAL A 14 -2.52 9.43 6.88
C VAL A 14 -1.31 10.36 6.94
N ARG A 15 -1.49 11.64 7.27
CA ARG A 15 -0.38 12.60 7.40
C ARG A 15 0.59 12.23 8.52
N GLU A 16 0.07 11.77 9.66
CA GLU A 16 0.92 11.33 10.76
C GLU A 16 1.70 10.05 10.41
N LEU A 17 1.04 9.08 9.79
CA LEU A 17 1.68 7.85 9.31
C LEU A 17 2.76 8.14 8.25
N GLU A 18 2.61 9.19 7.44
CA GLU A 18 3.68 9.63 6.53
C GLU A 18 4.90 10.18 7.27
N ARG A 19 4.72 10.88 8.39
CA ARG A 19 5.82 11.35 9.23
C ARG A 19 6.54 10.17 9.89
N VAL A 20 5.78 9.23 10.47
CA VAL A 20 6.31 8.00 11.07
C VAL A 20 7.05 7.16 10.03
N TRP A 21 6.51 7.03 8.82
CA TRP A 21 7.17 6.37 7.69
C TRP A 21 8.54 6.98 7.37
N LYS A 22 8.62 8.30 7.23
CA LYS A 22 9.88 9.00 6.96
C LYS A 22 10.91 8.78 8.07
N HIS A 23 10.48 8.89 9.33
CA HIS A 23 11.34 8.65 10.48
C HIS A 23 11.85 7.21 10.51
N SER A 24 10.99 6.23 10.29
CA SER A 24 11.37 4.80 10.26
C SER A 24 12.35 4.49 9.14
N LEU A 25 12.22 5.13 7.96
CA LEU A 25 13.22 5.01 6.90
C LEU A 25 14.57 5.62 7.28
N GLN A 26 14.60 6.69 8.08
CA GLN A 26 15.85 7.26 8.60
C GLN A 26 16.55 6.26 9.53
N LEU A 27 15.83 5.63 10.45
CA LEU A 27 16.39 4.59 11.34
C LEU A 27 16.96 3.41 10.54
N ILE A 28 16.29 2.96 9.49
CA ILE A 28 16.82 1.93 8.58
C ILE A 28 18.10 2.40 7.89
N ASN A 29 18.12 3.65 7.39
CA ASN A 29 19.31 4.21 6.75
C ASN A 29 20.49 4.34 7.72
N GLU A 30 20.23 4.66 8.99
CA GLU A 30 21.22 4.71 10.04
C GLU A 30 21.75 3.29 10.36
N ALA A 31 20.86 2.30 10.48
CA ALA A 31 21.24 0.91 10.67
C ALA A 31 22.20 0.42 9.56
N TYR A 32 21.99 0.80 8.30
CA TYR A 32 22.90 0.46 7.21
C TYR A 32 24.26 1.16 7.26
N ARG A 33 24.48 2.08 8.19
CA ARG A 33 25.75 2.76 8.45
C ARG A 33 26.52 2.18 9.63
N LEU A 34 25.92 1.27 10.39
CA LEU A 34 26.58 0.55 11.50
C LEU A 34 27.63 -0.44 11.01
N ASP A 35 28.39 -1.00 11.95
CA ASP A 35 29.37 -2.06 11.67
C ASP A 35 28.73 -3.30 11.05
N PRO A 36 29.47 -4.07 10.24
CA PRO A 36 28.94 -5.19 9.47
C PRO A 36 28.19 -6.26 10.29
N SER A 37 28.60 -6.51 11.53
CA SER A 37 28.03 -7.57 12.39
C SER A 37 26.59 -7.30 12.82
N ASP A 38 26.22 -6.05 13.10
CA ASP A 38 24.88 -5.69 13.61
C ASP A 38 23.94 -5.10 12.57
N LYS A 39 24.52 -4.55 11.53
CA LYS A 39 23.88 -3.81 10.47
C LYS A 39 22.65 -4.51 9.88
N GLN A 40 22.80 -5.75 9.44
CA GLN A 40 21.75 -6.49 8.75
C GLN A 40 20.59 -6.85 9.70
N ARG A 41 20.95 -7.25 10.94
CA ARG A 41 19.96 -7.61 11.97
C ARG A 41 19.11 -6.41 12.38
N VAL A 42 19.74 -5.28 12.69
CA VAL A 42 19.05 -4.05 13.11
C VAL A 42 18.18 -3.49 11.96
N ALA A 43 18.72 -3.43 10.73
CA ALA A 43 17.95 -3.01 9.56
C ALA A 43 16.75 -3.92 9.30
N SER A 44 16.88 -5.22 9.51
CA SER A 44 15.80 -6.20 9.37
C SER A 44 14.68 -5.96 10.40
N TYR A 45 15.00 -5.67 11.67
CA TYR A 45 14.00 -5.33 12.69
C TYR A 45 13.21 -4.08 12.30
N HIS A 46 13.92 -3.01 11.93
CA HIS A 46 13.26 -1.76 11.49
C HIS A 46 12.46 -1.95 10.19
N THR A 47 12.88 -2.84 9.29
CA THR A 47 12.11 -3.15 8.08
C THR A 47 10.78 -3.83 8.41
N ARG A 48 10.75 -4.76 9.37
CA ARG A 48 9.50 -5.39 9.82
C ARG A 48 8.57 -4.40 10.52
N MET A 49 9.12 -3.50 11.33
CA MET A 49 8.35 -2.39 11.91
C MET A 49 7.79 -1.47 10.83
N LEU A 50 8.58 -1.16 9.80
CA LEU A 50 8.14 -0.36 8.65
C LEU A 50 7.01 -1.06 7.88
N ALA A 51 6.99 -2.40 7.80
CA ALA A 51 5.90 -3.14 7.19
C ALA A 51 4.58 -2.99 7.96
N LEU A 52 4.62 -2.93 9.30
CA LEU A 52 3.43 -2.64 10.12
C LEU A 52 2.93 -1.20 9.90
N ILE A 53 3.85 -0.23 9.83
CA ILE A 53 3.52 1.16 9.54
C ILE A 53 2.90 1.30 8.14
N PHE A 54 3.45 0.59 7.14
CA PHE A 54 2.88 0.54 5.79
C PHE A 54 1.44 0.03 5.80
N ALA A 55 1.17 -1.03 6.52
CA ALA A 55 -0.18 -1.58 6.62
C ALA A 55 -1.16 -0.60 7.25
N SER A 56 -0.78 0.05 8.36
CA SER A 56 -1.60 1.08 8.99
C SER A 56 -1.85 2.27 8.04
N TYR A 57 -0.83 2.66 7.27
CA TYR A 57 -0.96 3.68 6.23
C TYR A 57 -1.94 3.25 5.12
N ALA A 58 -1.86 1.99 4.66
CA ALA A 58 -2.74 1.46 3.64
C ALA A 58 -4.21 1.41 4.11
N GLU A 59 -4.45 0.98 5.34
CA GLU A 59 -5.79 0.93 5.94
C GLU A 59 -6.37 2.33 6.16
N ALA A 60 -5.58 3.28 6.67
CA ALA A 60 -6.02 4.66 6.85
C ALA A 60 -6.30 5.35 5.51
N SER A 61 -5.45 5.11 4.49
CA SER A 61 -5.64 5.62 3.12
C SER A 61 -6.91 5.07 2.48
N PHE A 62 -7.17 3.77 2.62
CA PHE A 62 -8.41 3.15 2.15
C PHE A 62 -9.64 3.73 2.84
N SER A 63 -9.59 3.84 4.17
CA SER A 63 -10.68 4.42 4.94
C SER A 63 -10.93 5.89 4.57
N LYS A 64 -9.87 6.69 4.36
CA LYS A 64 -10.00 8.05 3.82
C LYS A 64 -10.70 8.04 2.47
N LEU A 65 -10.22 7.20 1.54
CA LEU A 65 -10.69 7.11 0.16
C LEU A 65 -12.19 6.83 0.06
N ILE A 66 -12.69 5.79 0.73
CA ILE A 66 -14.12 5.44 0.69
C ILE A 66 -15.03 6.46 1.39
N ASN A 67 -14.46 7.34 2.23
CA ASN A 67 -15.19 8.41 2.91
C ASN A 67 -15.00 9.79 2.25
N THR A 68 -14.45 9.86 1.03
CA THR A 68 -14.33 11.09 0.25
C THR A 68 -15.68 11.80 0.16
N PRO A 69 -15.75 13.11 0.53
CA PRO A 69 -17.01 13.87 0.51
C PRO A 69 -17.64 13.87 -0.90
N HIS A 70 -18.96 13.78 -0.93
CA HIS A 70 -19.75 13.78 -2.18
C HIS A 70 -19.45 12.64 -3.17
N GLY A 71 -18.64 11.66 -2.76
CA GLY A 71 -18.32 10.50 -3.57
C GLY A 71 -19.35 9.37 -3.44
N LEU A 72 -18.96 8.26 -2.79
CA LEU A 72 -19.82 7.09 -2.61
C LEU A 72 -21.02 7.37 -1.70
N SER A 73 -22.19 6.78 -2.02
CA SER A 73 -23.35 6.78 -1.15
C SER A 73 -23.08 6.09 0.20
N HIS A 74 -23.90 6.38 1.21
CA HIS A 74 -23.78 5.72 2.51
C HIS A 74 -23.86 4.19 2.39
N GLU A 75 -24.81 3.71 1.60
CA GLU A 75 -25.05 2.28 1.37
C GLU A 75 -23.83 1.59 0.74
N LYS A 76 -23.26 2.15 -0.33
CA LYS A 76 -22.03 1.62 -0.96
C LYS A 76 -20.84 1.63 0.01
N ARG A 77 -20.69 2.66 0.83
CA ARG A 77 -19.64 2.71 1.85
C ARG A 77 -19.78 1.59 2.89
N GLU A 78 -21.01 1.33 3.38
CA GLU A 78 -21.25 0.24 4.32
C GLU A 78 -21.01 -1.14 3.68
N GLN A 79 -21.42 -1.35 2.44
CA GLN A 79 -21.14 -2.56 1.68
C GLN A 79 -19.63 -2.82 1.61
N ILE A 80 -18.83 -1.84 1.17
CA ILE A 80 -17.38 -1.93 1.07
C ILE A 80 -16.76 -2.21 2.45
N ARG A 81 -17.18 -1.51 3.51
CA ARG A 81 -16.67 -1.71 4.87
C ARG A 81 -16.94 -3.12 5.39
N ASN A 82 -18.11 -3.67 5.14
CA ASN A 82 -18.48 -5.01 5.61
C ASN A 82 -17.62 -6.09 4.94
N VAL A 83 -17.25 -5.92 3.68
CA VAL A 83 -16.31 -6.80 2.98
C VAL A 83 -14.89 -6.59 3.52
N ALA A 84 -14.44 -5.34 3.64
CA ALA A 84 -13.09 -4.98 4.08
C ALA A 84 -12.76 -5.44 5.51
N LYS A 85 -13.74 -5.44 6.43
CA LYS A 85 -13.59 -5.96 7.80
C LYS A 85 -13.17 -7.43 7.83
N ARG A 86 -13.58 -8.22 6.85
CA ARG A 86 -13.25 -9.65 6.74
C ARG A 86 -11.93 -9.86 6.02
N ASN A 87 -11.72 -9.10 4.95
CA ASN A 87 -10.53 -9.18 4.11
C ASN A 87 -10.32 -7.85 3.39
N ILE A 88 -9.23 -7.16 3.70
CA ILE A 88 -8.92 -5.84 3.11
C ILE A 88 -8.73 -5.90 1.60
N TYR A 89 -8.11 -6.97 1.08
CA TYR A 89 -7.96 -7.17 -0.37
C TYR A 89 -9.32 -7.24 -1.08
N GLN A 90 -10.26 -8.02 -0.53
CA GLN A 90 -11.63 -8.07 -1.05
C GLN A 90 -12.35 -6.73 -0.91
N GLY A 91 -12.08 -5.98 0.16
CA GLY A 91 -12.59 -4.61 0.34
C GLY A 91 -12.16 -3.66 -0.78
N TRP A 92 -10.91 -3.73 -1.22
CA TRP A 92 -10.41 -2.95 -2.35
C TRP A 92 -11.08 -3.35 -3.67
N LEU A 93 -11.26 -4.66 -3.93
CA LEU A 93 -11.98 -5.13 -5.12
C LEU A 93 -13.44 -4.69 -5.11
N GLU A 94 -14.11 -4.74 -3.96
CA GLU A 94 -15.48 -4.27 -3.81
C GLU A 94 -15.58 -2.74 -4.03
N CYS A 95 -14.63 -1.98 -3.51
CA CYS A 95 -14.52 -0.55 -3.78
C CYS A 95 -14.39 -0.29 -5.29
N LEU A 96 -13.48 -1.01 -5.95
CA LEU A 96 -13.29 -0.91 -7.41
C LEU A 96 -14.59 -1.20 -8.17
N ASN A 97 -15.30 -2.27 -7.83
CA ASN A 97 -16.57 -2.59 -8.46
C ASN A 97 -17.59 -1.45 -8.29
N CYS A 98 -17.74 -0.94 -7.06
CA CYS A 98 -18.67 0.14 -6.77
C CYS A 98 -18.36 1.43 -7.54
N VAL A 99 -17.06 1.77 -7.73
CA VAL A 99 -16.67 3.03 -8.39
C VAL A 99 -16.68 2.94 -9.91
N VAL A 100 -16.37 1.77 -10.47
CA VAL A 100 -16.44 1.54 -11.94
C VAL A 100 -17.88 1.68 -12.44
N GLU A 101 -18.86 1.27 -11.66
CA GLU A 101 -20.30 1.46 -12.01
C GLU A 101 -20.72 2.94 -12.11
N LEU A 102 -19.93 3.88 -11.56
CA LEU A 102 -20.19 5.31 -11.68
C LEU A 102 -19.75 5.90 -13.03
N ILE A 103 -18.97 5.13 -13.81
CA ILE A 103 -18.47 5.58 -15.12
C ILE A 103 -19.62 5.52 -16.14
N ASP A 104 -19.87 6.64 -16.78
CA ASP A 104 -20.78 6.73 -17.92
C ASP A 104 -20.02 6.35 -19.22
N ASN A 105 -19.93 5.04 -19.48
CA ASN A 105 -19.29 4.44 -20.65
C ASN A 105 -19.86 3.02 -20.88
N ASP A 106 -19.46 2.38 -21.99
CA ASP A 106 -19.87 1.01 -22.30
C ASP A 106 -19.22 -0.02 -21.34
N GLU A 107 -19.79 -1.21 -21.29
CA GLU A 107 -19.32 -2.27 -20.41
C GLU A 107 -17.92 -2.79 -20.77
N ALA A 108 -17.52 -2.70 -22.04
CA ALA A 108 -16.19 -3.11 -22.48
C ALA A 108 -15.11 -2.21 -21.88
N TYR A 109 -15.33 -0.90 -21.86
CA TYR A 109 -14.44 0.06 -21.20
C TYR A 109 -14.41 -0.15 -19.68
N LYS A 110 -15.56 -0.31 -19.04
CA LYS A 110 -15.65 -0.57 -17.59
C LYS A 110 -14.87 -1.83 -17.21
N GLU A 111 -15.01 -2.89 -17.99
CA GLU A 111 -14.28 -4.14 -17.75
C GLU A 111 -12.78 -3.97 -17.96
N GLN A 112 -12.33 -3.23 -18.96
CA GLN A 112 -10.90 -2.90 -19.12
C GLN A 112 -10.35 -2.15 -17.90
N VAL A 113 -11.06 -1.16 -17.38
CA VAL A 113 -10.69 -0.43 -16.15
C VAL A 113 -10.62 -1.40 -14.96
N ARG A 114 -11.62 -2.26 -14.80
CA ARG A 114 -11.72 -3.27 -13.73
C ARG A 114 -10.52 -4.22 -13.76
N VAL A 115 -10.24 -4.81 -14.92
CA VAL A 115 -9.11 -5.74 -15.11
C VAL A 115 -7.77 -5.06 -14.85
N THR A 116 -7.59 -3.84 -15.31
CA THR A 116 -6.32 -3.11 -15.13
C THR A 116 -6.07 -2.78 -13.66
N ILE A 117 -7.06 -2.22 -12.96
CA ILE A 117 -6.89 -1.80 -11.56
C ILE A 117 -6.86 -3.01 -10.62
N SER A 118 -7.62 -4.09 -10.88
CA SER A 118 -7.58 -5.29 -10.04
C SER A 118 -6.21 -5.96 -10.02
N LYS A 119 -5.46 -5.94 -11.12
CA LYS A 119 -4.06 -6.40 -11.15
C LYS A 119 -3.16 -5.56 -10.23
N ILE A 120 -3.37 -4.25 -10.19
CA ILE A 120 -2.64 -3.36 -9.28
C ILE A 120 -2.98 -3.70 -7.82
N ILE A 121 -4.26 -3.89 -7.52
CA ILE A 121 -4.74 -4.28 -6.18
C ILE A 121 -4.16 -5.63 -5.77
N GLU A 122 -4.15 -6.63 -6.66
CA GLU A 122 -3.58 -7.95 -6.37
C GLU A 122 -2.10 -7.86 -6.00
N ASN A 123 -1.30 -7.16 -6.78
CA ASN A 123 0.15 -7.09 -6.59
C ASN A 123 0.56 -6.25 -5.37
N TYR A 124 -0.21 -5.23 -5.00
CA TYR A 124 0.24 -4.23 -4.01
C TYR A 124 -0.63 -4.13 -2.75
N ILE A 125 -1.70 -4.91 -2.66
CA ILE A 125 -2.55 -5.00 -1.46
C ILE A 125 -2.52 -6.41 -0.88
N LYS A 126 -2.70 -7.45 -1.70
CA LYS A 126 -2.82 -8.83 -1.23
C LYS A 126 -1.55 -9.31 -0.53
N GLU A 127 -0.43 -9.35 -1.26
CA GLU A 127 0.83 -9.84 -0.71
C GLU A 127 1.33 -9.04 0.51
N PRO A 128 1.39 -7.69 0.48
CA PRO A 128 1.78 -6.92 1.66
C PRO A 128 0.87 -7.15 2.87
N SER A 129 -0.43 -7.37 2.67
CA SER A 129 -1.36 -7.63 3.78
C SER A 129 -1.14 -9.00 4.41
N GLU A 130 -0.79 -10.02 3.62
CA GLU A 130 -0.44 -11.35 4.10
C GLU A 130 0.85 -11.32 4.94
N ILE A 131 1.90 -10.69 4.43
CA ILE A 131 3.18 -10.51 5.15
C ILE A 131 2.96 -9.77 6.46
N ARG A 132 2.21 -8.67 6.43
CA ARG A 132 1.90 -7.89 7.63
C ARG A 132 1.16 -8.70 8.68
N ASN A 133 0.17 -9.49 8.27
CA ASN A 133 -0.56 -10.32 9.22
C ASN A 133 0.38 -11.27 9.97
N LYS A 134 1.32 -11.90 9.30
CA LYS A 134 2.32 -12.75 9.94
C LYS A 134 3.19 -11.98 10.93
N ILE A 135 3.71 -10.82 10.52
CA ILE A 135 4.55 -9.97 11.36
C ILE A 135 3.77 -9.47 12.59
N ALA A 136 2.53 -9.03 12.42
CA ALA A 136 1.67 -8.53 13.50
C ALA A 136 1.34 -9.61 14.55
N HIS A 137 1.28 -10.88 14.13
CA HIS A 137 1.07 -12.03 15.01
C HIS A 137 2.38 -12.63 15.55
N GLY A 138 3.48 -11.89 15.52
CA GLY A 138 4.77 -12.31 16.09
C GLY A 138 5.57 -13.28 15.22
N GLN A 139 5.12 -13.58 14.01
CA GLN A 139 5.80 -14.52 13.09
C GLN A 139 6.88 -13.78 12.28
N TRP A 140 7.92 -13.34 12.97
CA TRP A 140 8.97 -12.48 12.40
C TRP A 140 10.06 -13.24 11.65
N VAL A 141 10.19 -14.56 11.90
CA VAL A 141 11.21 -15.44 11.29
C VAL A 141 10.54 -16.60 10.57
N SER A 142 9.61 -17.25 11.25
CA SER A 142 8.93 -18.44 10.76
C SER A 142 7.44 -18.19 10.68
N ALA A 143 6.88 -18.26 9.47
CA ALA A 143 5.45 -18.15 9.25
C ALA A 143 4.77 -19.51 9.47
N LEU A 144 3.61 -19.48 10.12
CA LEU A 144 2.74 -20.63 10.35
C LEU A 144 1.41 -20.45 9.60
N ASN A 145 0.71 -21.54 9.34
CA ASN A 145 -0.65 -21.49 8.81
C ASN A 145 -1.61 -20.82 9.81
N SER A 146 -2.86 -20.60 9.42
CA SER A 146 -3.87 -19.90 10.25
C SER A 146 -4.19 -20.62 11.57
N SER A 147 -4.02 -21.94 11.62
CA SER A 147 -4.23 -22.76 12.83
C SER A 147 -2.96 -22.97 13.67
N ASN A 148 -1.82 -22.41 13.26
CA ASN A 148 -0.51 -22.59 13.89
C ASN A 148 -0.05 -24.06 13.99
N THR A 149 -0.46 -24.89 13.04
CA THR A 149 -0.15 -26.35 13.04
C THR A 149 0.90 -26.75 12.03
N SER A 150 1.24 -25.89 11.06
CA SER A 150 2.26 -26.19 10.04
C SER A 150 3.05 -24.96 9.65
N TYR A 151 4.33 -25.20 9.34
CA TYR A 151 5.27 -24.20 8.84
C TYR A 151 4.96 -23.83 7.37
N MET A 152 5.07 -22.56 7.05
CA MET A 152 4.87 -22.02 5.72
C MET A 152 6.20 -21.51 5.17
N GLU A 153 6.93 -22.38 4.46
CA GLU A 153 8.28 -22.08 3.96
C GLU A 153 8.31 -20.88 3.02
N GLU A 154 7.44 -20.84 2.02
CA GLU A 154 7.37 -19.74 1.04
C GLU A 154 7.14 -18.39 1.72
N THR A 155 6.18 -18.34 2.65
CA THR A 155 5.87 -17.09 3.38
C THR A 155 7.03 -16.68 4.31
N SER A 156 7.70 -17.65 4.94
CA SER A 156 8.88 -17.39 5.77
C SER A 156 10.02 -16.81 4.93
N ASN A 157 10.26 -17.35 3.75
CA ASN A 157 11.26 -16.84 2.80
C ASN A 157 10.91 -15.42 2.33
N LYS A 158 9.65 -15.12 2.06
CA LYS A 158 9.19 -13.75 1.73
C LYS A 158 9.45 -12.77 2.87
N ILE A 159 9.17 -13.15 4.13
CA ILE A 159 9.46 -12.31 5.31
C ILE A 159 10.98 -12.10 5.48
N ALA A 160 11.78 -13.12 5.26
CA ALA A 160 13.24 -13.05 5.37
C ALA A 160 13.85 -12.15 4.26
N ALA A 161 13.33 -12.22 3.05
CA ALA A 161 13.78 -11.45 1.90
C ALA A 161 13.28 -10.00 1.89
N LEU A 162 12.26 -9.65 2.69
CA LEU A 162 11.63 -8.33 2.68
C LEU A 162 12.64 -7.23 2.99
N THR A 163 12.74 -6.25 2.12
CA THR A 163 13.61 -5.08 2.26
C THR A 163 12.83 -3.79 2.40
N CYS A 164 13.47 -2.74 2.89
CA CYS A 164 12.85 -1.40 2.89
C CYS A 164 12.62 -0.87 1.46
N VAL A 165 13.32 -1.39 0.46
CA VAL A 165 13.11 -1.01 -0.95
C VAL A 165 11.78 -1.56 -1.46
N ASP A 166 11.42 -2.78 -1.09
CA ASP A 166 10.14 -3.38 -1.44
C ASP A 166 8.98 -2.59 -0.83
N LEU A 167 9.11 -2.22 0.44
CA LEU A 167 8.11 -1.39 1.13
C LEU A 167 7.98 0.01 0.51
N ILE A 168 9.07 0.60 0.02
CA ILE A 168 9.03 1.87 -0.73
C ILE A 168 8.25 1.68 -2.04
N LYS A 169 8.51 0.59 -2.79
CA LYS A 169 7.78 0.26 -4.01
C LYS A 169 6.28 0.08 -3.72
N TYR A 170 5.93 -0.66 -2.68
CA TYR A 170 4.54 -0.84 -2.25
C TYR A 170 3.86 0.49 -1.92
N LYS A 171 4.53 1.39 -1.18
CA LYS A 171 3.96 2.70 -0.85
C LYS A 171 3.74 3.57 -2.07
N ILE A 172 4.68 3.62 -3.01
CA ILE A 172 4.55 4.39 -4.26
C ILE A 172 3.38 3.86 -5.09
N SER A 173 3.27 2.54 -5.23
CA SER A 173 2.19 1.89 -5.99
C SER A 173 0.82 2.12 -5.34
N LEU A 174 0.73 1.98 -4.01
CA LEU A 174 -0.49 2.27 -3.27
C LEU A 174 -0.92 3.74 -3.42
N THR A 175 0.02 4.68 -3.34
CA THR A 175 -0.28 6.11 -3.53
C THR A 175 -0.84 6.39 -4.93
N SER A 176 -0.27 5.77 -5.96
CA SER A 176 -0.80 5.87 -7.33
C SER A 176 -2.18 5.22 -7.47
N LEU A 177 -2.40 4.06 -6.87
CA LEU A 177 -3.70 3.38 -6.83
C LEU A 177 -4.76 4.25 -6.16
N CYS A 178 -4.45 4.84 -4.99
CA CYS A 178 -5.36 5.75 -4.29
C CYS A 178 -5.76 6.93 -5.18
N SER A 179 -4.80 7.56 -5.88
CA SER A 179 -5.09 8.68 -6.77
C SER A 179 -6.01 8.28 -7.94
N ILE A 180 -5.78 7.11 -8.55
CA ILE A 180 -6.62 6.61 -9.66
C ILE A 180 -8.06 6.35 -9.18
N ILE A 181 -8.24 5.74 -8.01
CA ILE A 181 -9.56 5.46 -7.45
C ILE A 181 -10.23 6.73 -6.92
N GLU A 182 -9.46 7.71 -6.40
CA GLU A 182 -9.98 9.01 -5.97
C GLU A 182 -10.62 9.75 -7.15
N ASP A 183 -9.97 9.77 -8.33
CA ASP A 183 -10.55 10.33 -9.56
C ASP A 183 -11.88 9.64 -9.96
N LEU A 184 -11.98 8.31 -9.76
CA LEU A 184 -13.22 7.55 -9.99
C LEU A 184 -14.33 7.90 -9.00
N ILE A 185 -13.99 8.14 -7.74
CA ILE A 185 -14.95 8.47 -6.69
C ILE A 185 -15.47 9.92 -6.84
N GLU A 186 -14.55 10.87 -7.03
CA GLU A 186 -14.89 12.29 -7.03
C GLU A 186 -15.48 12.76 -8.37
N SER A 187 -14.99 12.23 -9.48
CA SER A 187 -15.34 12.74 -10.79
C SER A 187 -15.20 11.69 -11.90
N PRO A 188 -16.02 10.60 -11.87
CA PRO A 188 -15.93 9.47 -12.78
C PRO A 188 -16.08 9.87 -14.25
N ASN A 189 -16.88 10.89 -14.54
CA ASN A 189 -17.19 11.33 -15.90
C ASN A 189 -16.44 12.57 -16.38
N LYS A 190 -15.55 13.15 -15.54
CA LYS A 190 -14.71 14.30 -15.92
C LYS A 190 -13.22 14.01 -15.66
N ALA A 191 -12.78 13.96 -14.39
CA ALA A 191 -11.38 13.76 -14.06
C ALA A 191 -10.90 12.38 -14.49
N HIS A 192 -11.66 11.32 -14.21
CA HIS A 192 -11.34 9.97 -14.68
C HIS A 192 -11.20 9.92 -16.20
N LYS A 193 -12.23 10.34 -16.97
CA LYS A 193 -12.17 10.33 -18.45
C LYS A 193 -10.95 11.09 -19.00
N LYS A 194 -10.59 12.22 -18.36
CA LYS A 194 -9.49 13.08 -18.82
C LYS A 194 -8.11 12.54 -18.45
N PHE A 195 -7.97 11.91 -17.29
CA PHE A 195 -6.65 11.64 -16.71
C PHE A 195 -6.31 10.16 -16.55
N TYR A 196 -7.30 9.25 -16.70
CA TYR A 196 -7.11 7.83 -16.46
C TYR A 196 -5.93 7.24 -17.23
N GLN A 197 -5.92 7.39 -18.57
CA GLN A 197 -4.86 6.83 -19.39
C GLN A 197 -3.49 7.35 -18.96
N ARG A 198 -3.36 8.66 -18.78
CA ARG A 198 -2.11 9.29 -18.30
C ARG A 198 -1.69 8.74 -16.92
N ASN A 199 -2.62 8.58 -15.99
CA ASN A 199 -2.32 8.08 -14.65
C ASN A 199 -1.87 6.61 -14.68
N ILE A 200 -2.47 5.80 -15.56
CA ILE A 200 -2.06 4.41 -15.81
C ILE A 200 -0.68 4.36 -16.47
N ASP A 201 -0.41 5.18 -17.48
CA ASP A 201 0.91 5.23 -18.15
C ASP A 201 2.00 5.66 -17.17
N VAL A 202 1.75 6.68 -16.34
CA VAL A 202 2.65 7.12 -15.27
C VAL A 202 2.87 6.02 -14.24
N TYR A 203 1.82 5.26 -13.90
CA TYR A 203 1.94 4.12 -13.00
C TYR A 203 2.89 3.07 -13.58
N PHE A 204 2.69 2.62 -14.82
CA PHE A 204 3.55 1.60 -15.45
C PHE A 204 4.99 2.10 -15.63
N SER A 205 5.18 3.34 -16.06
CA SER A 205 6.53 3.94 -16.15
C SER A 205 7.26 3.94 -14.80
N LYS A 206 6.56 4.22 -13.69
CA LYS A 206 7.13 4.09 -12.34
C LYS A 206 7.46 2.64 -11.98
N GLN A 207 6.65 1.65 -12.41
CA GLN A 207 6.97 0.23 -12.19
C GLN A 207 8.27 -0.16 -12.90
N ASP A 208 8.45 0.25 -14.15
CA ASP A 208 9.68 0.00 -14.92
C ASP A 208 10.92 0.63 -14.26
N ASP A 209 10.79 1.84 -13.77
CA ASP A 209 11.87 2.49 -13.01
C ASP A 209 12.18 1.75 -11.70
N MET A 210 11.16 1.37 -10.96
CA MET A 210 11.30 0.67 -9.68
C MET A 210 11.80 -0.77 -9.83
N ALA A 211 11.62 -1.41 -11.00
CA ALA A 211 12.16 -2.75 -11.27
C ALA A 211 13.68 -2.80 -11.07
N ARG A 212 14.38 -1.71 -11.36
CA ARG A 212 15.84 -1.58 -11.21
C ARG A 212 16.33 -1.22 -9.80
N TRP A 213 15.40 -0.94 -8.87
CA TRP A 213 15.78 -0.57 -7.51
C TRP A 213 16.10 -1.80 -6.69
N THR A 214 17.33 -1.82 -6.15
CA THR A 214 17.81 -2.87 -5.27
C THR A 214 18.28 -2.31 -3.93
N LEU A 215 18.35 -3.17 -2.92
CA LEU A 215 18.88 -2.80 -1.60
C LEU A 215 20.36 -2.39 -1.70
N GLU A 216 21.14 -3.11 -2.52
CA GLU A 216 22.58 -2.83 -2.74
C GLU A 216 22.78 -1.43 -3.31
N SER A 217 22.00 -1.05 -4.33
CA SER A 217 22.09 0.29 -4.92
C SER A 217 21.69 1.39 -3.93
N LYS A 218 20.72 1.11 -3.05
CA LYS A 218 20.34 2.03 -1.96
C LYS A 218 21.46 2.20 -0.96
N ILE A 219 22.07 1.10 -0.48
CA ILE A 219 23.18 1.13 0.47
C ILE A 219 24.39 1.86 -0.12
N SER A 220 24.72 1.62 -1.37
CA SER A 220 25.83 2.31 -2.07
C SER A 220 25.61 3.81 -2.11
N LYS A 221 24.39 4.29 -2.43
CA LYS A 221 24.04 5.71 -2.40
C LYS A 221 24.13 6.33 -1.00
N LEU A 222 23.82 5.57 0.06
CA LEU A 222 23.95 6.02 1.45
C LEU A 222 25.41 6.21 1.88
N LYS A 223 26.33 5.38 1.39
CA LYS A 223 27.76 5.51 1.66
C LYS A 223 28.36 6.74 0.97
N LEU A 224 28.01 6.99 -0.27
CA LEU A 224 28.48 8.18 -1.02
C LEU A 224 28.06 9.52 -0.39
N LYS A 225 26.89 9.60 0.27
CA LYS A 225 26.46 10.80 0.98
C LYS A 225 27.25 11.10 2.26
N ARG A 226 27.99 10.14 2.79
CA ARG A 226 28.82 10.31 4.00
C ARG A 226 30.20 10.91 3.71
N THR A 227 30.64 10.85 2.46
CA THR A 227 31.96 11.34 2.00
C THR A 227 31.94 12.78 1.48
N ARG A 228 30.82 13.45 1.58
CA ARG A 228 30.65 14.89 1.28
C ARG A 228 30.31 15.66 2.56
#